data_fd72a45069f67049adb93672aa58f4bb
#
_entry.id   fd72a45069f67049adb93672aa58f4bb
#
_cell.length_a   1.000
_cell.length_b   1.000
_cell.length_c   1.000
_cell.angle_alpha   90.00
_cell.angle_beta   90.00
_cell.angle_gamma   90.00
#
_symmetry.space_group_name_H-M   'P 1'
#
loop_
_entity.id
_entity.type
_entity.pdbx_description
1 polymer ?
#
loop_
_entity_poly.entity_id
_entity_poly.type
_entity_poly.pdbx_seq_one_letter_code
_entity_poly.pdbx_strand_id
1 'polypeptide(L)'
;KGGSKDQGDWGEFVLKNILESSGLKEPHDYETQKIFKDSDGLDKKPDVVVHMPGKRDLIIDSKVTLKAWHEYANTKDEKIKSMHFKSFLDSVKAALRSLEKANYQKMYDIQTLDYILMFIPVEPAFIALCNEGNDILQEAWKKKIAIVCPSTLPWLLKTVDNLWRIDKQSKTAQEIA
;
A
#
# COMPACT_ATOMS: atom_id res chain seq x y z
N LYS A 1 16.76 -3.34 20.36
CA LYS A 1 15.56 -2.46 20.33
C LYS A 1 15.42 -1.61 19.04
N GLY A 2 16.34 -1.67 18.05
CA GLY A 2 16.33 -0.90 16.81
C GLY A 2 15.56 -1.54 15.65
N GLY A 3 15.52 -2.85 15.55
CA GLY A 3 15.16 -3.56 14.31
C GLY A 3 13.75 -3.36 13.74
N SER A 4 12.75 -3.00 14.52
CA SER A 4 11.39 -2.83 13.99
C SER A 4 11.15 -1.42 13.45
N LYS A 5 11.80 -0.41 14.00
CA LYS A 5 11.75 0.97 13.50
C LYS A 5 12.54 1.08 12.19
N ASP A 6 13.74 0.49 12.16
CA ASP A 6 14.60 0.48 10.96
C ASP A 6 13.94 -0.23 9.77
N GLN A 7 13.13 -1.28 10.01
CA GLN A 7 12.37 -1.97 8.97
C GLN A 7 11.18 -1.13 8.45
N GLY A 8 10.49 -0.39 9.33
CA GLY A 8 9.44 0.54 8.95
C GLY A 8 10.01 1.66 8.07
N ASP A 9 11.08 2.30 8.53
CA ASP A 9 11.77 3.39 7.82
C ASP A 9 12.27 2.92 6.43
N TRP A 10 12.76 1.68 6.33
CA TRP A 10 13.18 1.11 5.05
C TRP A 10 12.00 0.87 4.09
N GLY A 11 10.89 0.35 4.57
CA GLY A 11 9.68 0.15 3.77
C GLY A 11 9.11 1.46 3.23
N GLU A 12 9.07 2.51 4.07
CA GLU A 12 8.68 3.86 3.67
C GLU A 12 9.66 4.44 2.63
N PHE A 13 10.95 4.21 2.79
CA PHE A 13 11.98 4.63 1.82
C PHE A 13 11.79 3.97 0.45
N VAL A 14 11.55 2.65 0.40
CA VAL A 14 11.27 1.93 -0.85
C VAL A 14 10.03 2.47 -1.52
N LEU A 15 8.95 2.69 -0.77
CA LEU A 15 7.69 3.24 -1.28
C LEU A 15 7.89 4.65 -1.84
N LYS A 16 8.62 5.50 -1.14
CA LYS A 16 8.95 6.86 -1.59
C LYS A 16 9.72 6.85 -2.91
N ASN A 17 10.75 6.02 -3.04
CA ASN A 17 11.52 5.90 -4.28
C ASN A 17 10.64 5.45 -5.47
N ILE A 18 9.69 4.54 -5.25
CA ILE A 18 8.75 4.11 -6.27
C ILE A 18 7.85 5.26 -6.69
N LEU A 19 7.32 6.04 -5.75
CA LEU A 19 6.49 7.22 -6.03
C LEU A 19 7.26 8.27 -6.83
N GLU A 20 8.46 8.62 -6.41
CA GLU A 20 9.32 9.62 -7.08
C GLU A 20 9.67 9.19 -8.52
N SER A 21 9.86 7.89 -8.76
CA SER A 21 10.20 7.34 -10.08
C SER A 21 8.99 7.10 -10.99
N SER A 22 7.77 7.21 -10.46
CA SER A 22 6.53 6.93 -11.22
C SER A 22 6.15 8.00 -12.23
N GLY A 23 6.72 9.21 -12.12
CA GLY A 23 6.35 10.41 -12.87
C GLY A 23 5.29 11.28 -12.18
N LEU A 24 4.74 10.83 -11.06
CA LEU A 24 3.81 11.59 -10.23
C LEU A 24 4.55 12.65 -9.39
N LYS A 25 3.87 13.74 -9.07
CA LYS A 25 4.45 14.89 -8.37
C LYS A 25 3.71 15.16 -7.06
N GLU A 26 4.48 15.25 -5.95
CA GLU A 26 3.96 15.72 -4.67
C GLU A 26 3.92 17.26 -4.65
N PRO A 27 2.90 17.88 -4.07
CA PRO A 27 1.69 17.31 -3.46
C PRO A 27 0.51 17.16 -4.42
N HIS A 28 0.69 17.45 -5.71
CA HIS A 28 -0.40 17.51 -6.69
C HIS A 28 -1.01 16.14 -7.00
N ASP A 29 -0.15 15.14 -7.28
CA ASP A 29 -0.57 13.81 -7.72
C ASP A 29 -0.62 12.81 -6.56
N TYR A 30 0.14 13.07 -5.48
CA TYR A 30 0.09 12.29 -4.23
C TYR A 30 0.55 13.11 -3.03
N GLU A 31 0.15 12.68 -1.84
CA GLU A 31 0.60 13.26 -0.57
C GLU A 31 1.04 12.14 0.37
N THR A 32 2.15 12.38 1.10
CA THR A 32 2.71 11.42 2.07
C THR A 32 2.44 11.87 3.49
N GLN A 33 2.15 10.92 4.40
CA GLN A 33 2.05 11.14 5.86
C GLN A 33 1.09 12.26 6.29
N LYS A 34 0.12 12.64 5.45
CA LYS A 34 -0.87 13.66 5.75
C LYS A 34 -1.92 13.14 6.74
N ILE A 35 -2.29 13.99 7.70
CA ILE A 35 -3.34 13.69 8.67
C ILE A 35 -4.67 14.16 8.12
N PHE A 36 -5.65 13.27 8.15
CA PHE A 36 -7.05 13.52 7.79
C PHE A 36 -7.94 13.31 9.01
N LYS A 37 -9.07 13.96 9.03
CA LYS A 37 -10.13 13.70 10.02
C LYS A 37 -11.15 12.73 9.42
N ASP A 38 -11.67 11.81 10.23
CA ASP A 38 -12.82 10.99 9.82
C ASP A 38 -14.14 11.64 10.28
N SER A 39 -15.26 10.98 9.95
CA SER A 39 -16.60 11.44 10.32
C SER A 39 -16.82 11.57 11.84
N ASP A 40 -15.99 10.93 12.63
CA ASP A 40 -16.06 10.95 14.10
C ASP A 40 -15.04 11.93 14.69
N GLY A 41 -14.33 12.71 13.84
CA GLY A 41 -13.31 13.69 14.22
C GLY A 41 -11.96 13.07 14.60
N LEU A 42 -11.78 11.77 14.40
CA LEU A 42 -10.53 11.06 14.73
C LEU A 42 -9.49 11.26 13.64
N ASP A 43 -8.24 11.35 14.05
CA ASP A 43 -7.11 11.45 13.14
C ASP A 43 -6.85 10.13 12.42
N LYS A 44 -6.77 10.20 11.10
CA LYS A 44 -6.36 9.11 10.20
C LYS A 44 -5.12 9.54 9.45
N LYS A 45 -4.10 8.70 9.43
CA LYS A 45 -2.83 8.99 8.79
C LYS A 45 -2.42 7.81 7.90
N PRO A 46 -2.94 7.73 6.66
CA PRO A 46 -2.42 6.79 5.68
C PRO A 46 -0.97 7.13 5.32
N ASP A 47 -0.19 6.16 4.89
CA ASP A 47 1.19 6.41 4.48
C ASP A 47 1.24 7.26 3.22
N VAL A 48 0.38 6.97 2.23
CA VAL A 48 0.27 7.71 0.98
C VAL A 48 -1.19 7.81 0.53
N VAL A 49 -1.56 8.98 0.02
CA VAL A 49 -2.79 9.20 -0.73
C VAL A 49 -2.41 9.62 -2.15
N VAL A 50 -2.79 8.83 -3.14
CA VAL A 50 -2.59 9.12 -4.56
C VAL A 50 -3.87 9.72 -5.12
N HIS A 51 -3.79 10.93 -5.66
CA HIS A 51 -4.91 11.62 -6.28
C HIS A 51 -5.11 11.15 -7.72
N MET A 52 -6.35 10.94 -8.11
CA MET A 52 -6.72 10.49 -9.43
C MET A 52 -7.68 11.50 -10.09
N PRO A 53 -7.73 11.56 -11.43
CA PRO A 53 -8.72 12.38 -12.13
C PRO A 53 -10.14 12.04 -11.67
N GLY A 54 -11.03 13.05 -11.66
CA GLY A 54 -12.42 12.89 -11.22
C GLY A 54 -12.60 12.90 -9.71
N LYS A 55 -11.66 13.50 -8.97
CA LYS A 55 -11.68 13.63 -7.49
C LYS A 55 -11.77 12.26 -6.78
N ARG A 56 -11.02 11.29 -7.25
CA ARG A 56 -10.89 9.97 -6.61
C ARG A 56 -9.50 9.81 -6.04
N ASP A 57 -9.40 9.13 -4.91
CA ASP A 57 -8.15 8.94 -4.21
C ASP A 57 -7.88 7.44 -4.00
N LEU A 58 -6.61 7.05 -4.13
CA LEU A 58 -6.11 5.72 -3.88
C LEU A 58 -5.20 5.77 -2.65
N ILE A 59 -5.50 4.97 -1.64
CA ILE A 59 -4.69 4.89 -0.44
C ILE A 59 -3.68 3.75 -0.56
N ILE A 60 -2.43 4.03 -0.19
CA ILE A 60 -1.37 3.03 -0.04
C ILE A 60 -0.92 3.05 1.42
N ASP A 61 -0.88 1.87 2.02
CA ASP A 61 -0.45 1.71 3.41
C ASP A 61 0.52 0.52 3.52
N SER A 62 1.61 0.67 4.27
CA SER A 62 2.71 -0.28 4.39
C SER A 62 2.89 -0.77 5.83
N LYS A 63 1.84 -1.33 6.43
CA LYS A 63 1.84 -1.72 7.86
C LYS A 63 2.22 -3.17 8.16
N VAL A 64 2.82 -3.88 7.22
CA VAL A 64 3.25 -5.27 7.43
C VAL A 64 4.57 -5.32 8.20
N THR A 65 4.57 -6.02 9.33
CA THR A 65 5.80 -6.28 10.09
C THR A 65 6.62 -7.37 9.40
N LEU A 66 7.82 -7.04 8.91
CA LEU A 66 8.69 -7.96 8.18
C LEU A 66 9.68 -8.73 9.07
N LYS A 67 9.61 -8.57 10.40
CA LYS A 67 10.52 -9.24 11.34
C LYS A 67 10.51 -10.76 11.15
N ALA A 68 9.33 -11.36 11.14
CA ALA A 68 9.18 -12.82 10.97
C ALA A 68 9.68 -13.29 9.60
N TRP A 69 9.50 -12.50 8.55
CA TRP A 69 10.08 -12.77 7.23
C TRP A 69 11.61 -12.77 7.27
N HIS A 70 12.22 -11.79 7.92
CA HIS A 70 13.68 -11.71 8.06
C HIS A 70 14.24 -12.92 8.83
N GLU A 71 13.58 -13.32 9.90
CA GLU A 71 13.94 -14.51 10.68
C GLU A 71 13.80 -15.79 9.83
N TYR A 72 12.72 -15.90 9.06
CA TYR A 72 12.52 -17.00 8.09
C TYR A 72 13.67 -17.08 7.07
N ALA A 73 14.03 -15.95 6.46
CA ALA A 73 15.06 -15.91 5.41
C ALA A 73 16.48 -16.27 5.94
N ASN A 74 16.74 -16.01 7.22
CA ASN A 74 18.07 -16.24 7.81
C ASN A 74 18.19 -17.57 8.60
N THR A 75 17.12 -18.34 8.74
CA THR A 75 17.09 -19.60 9.49
C THR A 75 17.37 -20.79 8.57
N LYS A 76 18.26 -21.70 8.99
CA LYS A 76 18.59 -22.94 8.29
C LYS A 76 17.83 -24.17 8.82
N ASP A 77 17.33 -24.11 10.04
CA ASP A 77 16.55 -25.19 10.65
C ASP A 77 15.13 -25.17 10.09
N GLU A 78 14.72 -26.23 9.40
CA GLU A 78 13.44 -26.31 8.71
C GLU A 78 12.23 -26.20 9.66
N LYS A 79 12.32 -26.68 10.89
CA LYS A 79 11.22 -26.56 11.86
C LYS A 79 11.06 -25.12 12.32
N ILE A 80 12.17 -24.47 12.66
CA ILE A 80 12.18 -23.07 13.09
C ILE A 80 11.77 -22.16 11.91
N LYS A 81 12.24 -22.46 10.72
CA LYS A 81 11.89 -21.78 9.49
C LYS A 81 10.38 -21.81 9.22
N SER A 82 9.75 -22.98 9.35
CA SER A 82 8.30 -23.14 9.23
C SER A 82 7.53 -22.32 10.27
N MET A 83 8.03 -22.22 11.51
CA MET A 83 7.42 -21.37 12.54
C MET A 83 7.51 -19.87 12.17
N HIS A 84 8.65 -19.41 11.67
CA HIS A 84 8.81 -18.02 11.24
C HIS A 84 7.94 -17.68 10.05
N PHE A 85 7.79 -18.61 9.11
CA PHE A 85 6.89 -18.41 7.97
C PHE A 85 5.44 -18.28 8.41
N LYS A 86 4.98 -19.14 9.31
CA LYS A 86 3.64 -19.01 9.90
C LYS A 86 3.46 -17.66 10.60
N SER A 87 4.45 -17.23 11.38
CA SER A 87 4.43 -15.92 12.04
C SER A 87 4.38 -14.76 11.04
N PHE A 88 5.03 -14.90 9.89
CA PHE A 88 4.93 -13.94 8.80
C PHE A 88 3.50 -13.87 8.24
N LEU A 89 2.87 -15.01 7.93
CA LEU A 89 1.48 -15.05 7.46
C LEU A 89 0.52 -14.44 8.49
N ASP A 90 0.73 -14.70 9.78
CA ASP A 90 -0.07 -14.11 10.86
C ASP A 90 0.11 -12.59 10.93
N SER A 91 1.32 -12.07 10.68
CA SER A 91 1.58 -10.63 10.61
C SER A 91 0.86 -9.96 9.43
N VAL A 92 0.78 -10.63 8.28
CA VAL A 92 0.00 -10.16 7.12
C VAL A 92 -1.49 -10.10 7.46
N LYS A 93 -2.03 -11.15 8.09
CA LYS A 93 -3.43 -11.17 8.56
C LYS A 93 -3.71 -10.05 9.56
N ALA A 94 -2.78 -9.77 10.47
CA ALA A 94 -2.91 -8.68 11.43
C ALA A 94 -2.93 -7.31 10.74
N ALA A 95 -2.08 -7.10 9.73
CA ALA A 95 -2.07 -5.88 8.92
C ALA A 95 -3.39 -5.69 8.16
N LEU A 96 -3.94 -6.74 7.55
CA LEU A 96 -5.26 -6.70 6.89
C LEU A 96 -6.36 -6.25 7.85
N ARG A 97 -6.41 -6.84 9.05
CA ARG A 97 -7.37 -6.43 10.09
C ARG A 97 -7.19 -5.00 10.53
N SER A 98 -5.94 -4.53 10.63
CA SER A 98 -5.63 -3.14 10.98
C SER A 98 -6.13 -2.16 9.92
N LEU A 99 -5.91 -2.47 8.63
CA LEU A 99 -6.39 -1.65 7.50
C LEU A 99 -7.92 -1.61 7.43
N GLU A 100 -8.59 -2.75 7.64
CA GLU A 100 -10.05 -2.80 7.69
C GLU A 100 -10.60 -1.92 8.81
N LYS A 101 -10.00 -1.98 10.01
CA LYS A 101 -10.40 -1.14 11.15
C LYS A 101 -10.11 0.35 10.95
N ALA A 102 -9.05 0.69 10.21
CA ALA A 102 -8.71 2.08 9.91
C ALA A 102 -9.82 2.80 9.15
N ASN A 103 -10.61 2.06 8.35
CA ASN A 103 -11.79 2.54 7.65
C ASN A 103 -11.57 3.89 6.94
N TYR A 104 -10.53 3.95 6.14
CA TYR A 104 -10.12 5.17 5.43
C TYR A 104 -11.22 5.74 4.50
N GLN A 105 -12.22 4.94 4.15
CA GLN A 105 -13.38 5.38 3.36
C GLN A 105 -14.26 6.42 4.08
N LYS A 106 -14.12 6.56 5.41
CA LYS A 106 -14.84 7.57 6.20
C LYS A 106 -14.08 8.88 6.37
N MET A 107 -12.91 9.03 5.77
CA MET A 107 -12.16 10.28 5.89
C MET A 107 -12.86 11.43 5.16
N TYR A 108 -12.89 12.61 5.79
CA TYR A 108 -13.33 13.83 5.14
C TYR A 108 -12.36 14.22 4.02
N ASP A 109 -12.90 14.84 2.97
CA ASP A 109 -12.15 15.35 1.82
C ASP A 109 -11.43 14.29 0.96
N ILE A 110 -11.65 13.00 1.24
CA ILE A 110 -11.15 11.93 0.40
C ILE A 110 -12.31 11.15 -0.21
N GLN A 111 -12.36 11.12 -1.53
CA GLN A 111 -13.23 10.20 -2.28
C GLN A 111 -12.43 8.94 -2.63
N THR A 112 -12.26 8.06 -1.64
CA THR A 112 -11.48 6.85 -1.83
C THR A 112 -12.07 5.96 -2.92
N LEU A 113 -11.19 5.34 -3.69
CA LEU A 113 -11.55 4.17 -4.47
C LEU A 113 -12.07 3.07 -3.56
N ASP A 114 -12.79 2.14 -4.15
CA ASP A 114 -13.29 0.97 -3.41
C ASP A 114 -12.20 0.09 -2.82
N TYR A 115 -10.93 0.30 -3.20
CA TYR A 115 -9.79 -0.52 -2.79
C TYR A 115 -8.71 0.31 -2.11
N ILE A 116 -8.07 -0.30 -1.11
CA ILE A 116 -6.85 0.17 -0.45
C ILE A 116 -5.70 -0.72 -0.91
N LEU A 117 -4.53 -0.15 -1.16
CA LEU A 117 -3.32 -0.91 -1.46
C LEU A 117 -2.54 -1.18 -0.17
N MET A 118 -2.29 -2.44 0.13
CA MET A 118 -1.36 -2.87 1.16
C MET A 118 -0.01 -3.16 0.51
N PHE A 119 1.00 -2.36 0.82
CA PHE A 119 2.32 -2.49 0.23
C PHE A 119 3.24 -3.38 1.08
N ILE A 120 3.77 -4.43 0.45
CA ILE A 120 4.81 -5.30 1.02
C ILE A 120 6.14 -4.95 0.35
N PRO A 121 7.09 -4.28 1.04
CA PRO A 121 8.31 -3.74 0.41
C PRO A 121 9.36 -4.79 0.05
N VAL A 122 9.14 -6.07 0.35
CA VAL A 122 10.06 -7.19 0.07
C VAL A 122 9.44 -8.12 -0.95
N GLU A 123 9.96 -8.13 -2.16
CA GLU A 123 9.48 -8.94 -3.28
C GLU A 123 9.42 -10.45 -2.95
N PRO A 124 10.48 -11.08 -2.38
CA PRO A 124 10.41 -12.50 -2.02
C PRO A 124 9.33 -12.84 -0.97
N ALA A 125 9.02 -11.91 -0.06
CA ALA A 125 7.93 -12.09 0.91
C ALA A 125 6.56 -12.09 0.23
N PHE A 126 6.36 -11.20 -0.74
CA PHE A 126 5.15 -11.16 -1.55
C PHE A 126 4.99 -12.43 -2.40
N ILE A 127 6.07 -12.92 -3.03
CA ILE A 127 6.05 -14.17 -3.81
C ILE A 127 5.68 -15.37 -2.91
N ALA A 128 6.28 -15.47 -1.72
CA ALA A 128 5.98 -16.53 -0.77
C ALA A 128 4.51 -16.47 -0.31
N LEU A 129 3.98 -15.27 -0.07
CA LEU A 129 2.55 -15.06 0.24
C LEU A 129 1.66 -15.53 -0.92
N CYS A 130 2.02 -15.25 -2.18
CA CYS A 130 1.26 -15.70 -3.34
C CYS A 130 1.25 -17.23 -3.48
N ASN A 131 2.33 -17.90 -3.12
CA ASN A 131 2.45 -19.35 -3.24
C ASN A 131 1.69 -20.10 -2.13
N GLU A 132 1.73 -19.60 -0.90
CA GLU A 132 1.27 -20.35 0.26
C GLU A 132 0.15 -19.65 1.05
N GLY A 133 -0.15 -18.39 0.74
CA GLY A 133 -1.16 -17.57 1.44
C GLY A 133 -2.41 -17.28 0.62
N ASN A 134 -2.87 -18.20 -0.22
CA ASN A 134 -4.03 -17.97 -1.10
C ASN A 134 -5.31 -17.59 -0.33
N ASP A 135 -5.53 -18.15 0.86
CA ASP A 135 -6.62 -17.80 1.76
C ASP A 135 -6.53 -16.33 2.22
N ILE A 136 -5.32 -15.86 2.50
CA ILE A 136 -5.04 -14.47 2.90
C ILE A 136 -5.31 -13.51 1.73
N LEU A 137 -4.89 -13.87 0.52
CA LEU A 137 -5.14 -13.06 -0.68
C LEU A 137 -6.64 -12.96 -0.97
N GLN A 138 -7.39 -14.05 -0.84
CA GLN A 138 -8.83 -14.04 -0.99
C GLN A 138 -9.53 -13.22 0.11
N GLU A 139 -9.07 -13.31 1.35
CA GLU A 139 -9.57 -12.49 2.45
C GLU A 139 -9.33 -11.00 2.20
N ALA A 140 -8.12 -10.63 1.76
CA ALA A 140 -7.77 -9.27 1.38
C ALA A 140 -8.71 -8.74 0.29
N TRP A 141 -8.93 -9.52 -0.75
CA TRP A 141 -9.81 -9.16 -1.85
C TRP A 141 -11.26 -8.93 -1.38
N LYS A 142 -11.80 -9.79 -0.53
CA LYS A 142 -13.15 -9.61 0.06
C LYS A 142 -13.26 -8.34 0.90
N LYS A 143 -12.17 -7.92 1.53
CA LYS A 143 -12.07 -6.68 2.32
C LYS A 143 -11.74 -5.46 1.47
N LYS A 144 -11.69 -5.61 0.13
CA LYS A 144 -11.31 -4.56 -0.81
C LYS A 144 -9.89 -4.01 -0.53
N ILE A 145 -8.98 -4.90 -0.20
CA ILE A 145 -7.57 -4.61 -0.03
C ILE A 145 -6.80 -5.37 -1.11
N ALA A 146 -6.06 -4.65 -1.94
CA ALA A 146 -5.15 -5.23 -2.93
C ALA A 146 -3.73 -5.23 -2.37
N ILE A 147 -3.07 -6.39 -2.37
CA ILE A 147 -1.70 -6.51 -1.89
C ILE A 147 -0.76 -6.26 -3.07
N VAL A 148 0.18 -5.34 -2.91
CA VAL A 148 1.14 -4.92 -3.94
C VAL A 148 2.57 -4.96 -3.39
N CYS A 149 3.55 -5.01 -4.29
CA CYS A 149 4.97 -5.10 -3.99
C CYS A 149 5.79 -4.21 -4.93
N PRO A 150 7.12 -4.11 -4.77
CA PRO A 150 7.97 -3.23 -5.58
C PRO A 150 7.88 -3.44 -7.08
N SER A 151 7.57 -4.65 -7.57
CA SER A 151 7.42 -4.91 -9.00
C SER A 151 6.02 -4.57 -9.54
N THR A 152 4.97 -4.65 -8.72
CA THR A 152 3.58 -4.43 -9.17
C THR A 152 3.11 -2.99 -9.01
N LEU A 153 3.53 -2.31 -7.94
CA LEU A 153 3.12 -0.93 -7.65
C LEU A 153 3.51 0.07 -8.74
N PRO A 154 4.72 0.05 -9.34
CA PRO A 154 5.09 1.00 -10.40
C PRO A 154 4.15 0.97 -11.60
N TRP A 155 3.68 -0.20 -12.02
CA TRP A 155 2.75 -0.34 -13.13
C TRP A 155 1.39 0.29 -12.82
N LEU A 156 0.90 0.12 -11.59
CA LEU A 156 -0.33 0.73 -11.14
C LEU A 156 -0.22 2.26 -11.11
N LEU A 157 0.89 2.80 -10.56
CA LEU A 157 1.14 4.24 -10.55
C LEU A 157 1.31 4.80 -11.96
N LYS A 158 1.92 4.05 -12.88
CA LYS A 158 2.01 4.45 -14.29
C LYS A 158 0.64 4.54 -14.96
N THR A 159 -0.27 3.68 -14.58
CA THR A 159 -1.66 3.76 -15.04
C THR A 159 -2.33 5.05 -14.55
N VAL A 160 -2.09 5.45 -13.29
CA VAL A 160 -2.58 6.72 -12.74
C VAL A 160 -1.99 7.92 -13.49
N ASP A 161 -0.69 7.95 -13.76
CA ASP A 161 -0.04 8.98 -14.56
C ASP A 161 -0.67 9.10 -15.96
N ASN A 162 -0.94 7.98 -16.61
CA ASN A 162 -1.61 7.96 -17.90
C ASN A 162 -3.04 8.52 -17.83
N LEU A 163 -3.80 8.22 -16.78
CA LEU A 163 -5.14 8.79 -16.58
C LEU A 163 -5.10 10.32 -16.47
N TRP A 164 -4.13 10.87 -15.73
CA TRP A 164 -3.91 12.31 -15.65
C TRP A 164 -3.60 12.93 -17.01
N ARG A 165 -2.78 12.26 -17.83
CA ARG A 165 -2.45 12.74 -19.18
C ARG A 165 -3.67 12.79 -20.08
N ILE A 166 -4.51 11.75 -20.05
CA ILE A 166 -5.77 11.68 -20.82
C ILE A 166 -6.74 12.78 -20.36
N ASP A 167 -6.90 12.98 -19.06
CA ASP A 167 -7.77 14.02 -18.48
C ASP A 167 -7.35 15.42 -18.96
N LYS A 168 -6.05 15.72 -18.93
CA LYS A 168 -5.52 16.99 -19.44
C LYS A 168 -5.80 17.20 -20.92
N GLN A 169 -5.56 16.17 -21.73
CA GLN A 169 -5.82 16.25 -23.18
C GLN A 169 -7.30 16.49 -23.48
N SER A 170 -8.19 15.81 -22.75
CA SER A 170 -9.64 16.00 -22.90
C SER A 170 -10.08 17.42 -22.56
N LYS A 171 -9.58 17.99 -21.46
CA LYS A 171 -9.89 19.37 -21.06
C LYS A 171 -9.38 20.38 -22.06
N THR A 172 -8.16 20.24 -22.55
CA THR A 172 -7.60 21.13 -23.57
C THR A 172 -8.40 21.06 -24.88
N ALA A 173 -8.85 19.88 -25.29
CA ALA A 173 -9.70 19.73 -26.49
C ALA A 173 -11.06 20.43 -26.33
N GLN A 174 -11.64 20.41 -25.15
CA GLN A 174 -12.91 21.10 -24.84
C GLN A 174 -12.76 22.63 -24.77
N GLU A 175 -11.59 23.15 -24.37
CA GLU A 175 -11.33 24.59 -24.34
C GLU A 175 -11.08 25.20 -25.75
N ILE A 176 -10.67 24.38 -26.70
CA ILE A 176 -10.37 24.82 -28.09
C ILE A 176 -11.62 24.72 -28.99
N ALA A 177 -12.64 23.94 -28.61
CA ALA A 177 -13.87 23.74 -29.36
C ALA A 177 -14.92 24.82 -29.08
#